data_e3ba78b7f254c62497051f620cba8d40
#
_entry.id   e3ba78b7f254c62497051f620cba8d40
#
_cell.length_a   1.000
_cell.length_b   1.000
_cell.length_c   1.000
_cell.angle_alpha   90.00
_cell.angle_beta   90.00
_cell.angle_gamma   90.00
#
_symmetry.space_group_name_H-M   'P 1'
#
loop_
_entity.id
_entity.type
_entity.pdbx_description
1 polymer ?
#
loop_
_entity_poly.entity_id
_entity_poly.type
_entity_poly.pdbx_seq_one_letter_code
_entity_poly.pdbx_strand_id
1 'polypeptide(L)'
;MDAVVPDLGPAGVGRRGADSSAGRDVVIVGGGAAGTSVLVQLVDALSRASGAGGAGARAVRSVRVVDPRPMGWGLAFGDSDPLLMCNSAVDLNSVRARRPRDFEDHLRQRGWTGRAQECVPRSWMAEYCHARSVQARARAAAHGVDVDRLSATARALEVRADGYRVLLSDGRRLAADDVVLCTGVRRPRVPDGFAAWQDHPRYLDSPYPSARLRAALGQRPRRVLVLGTHQSAVDAALLLCRDGHQTTLTSPSGQLPAVRTALAAPPHALPALDRVADLDPADPYLGDRLLRHTVEAVRSVSPLPWRRQVSTAADPVRRLREETALAEAGACHWARAYAPLIDAAIALGGTLSGERRRALMARFAPFVNRYVTALALVNARRLVAHCDAGLLRVAAGYPRAVAYADERWRVRWPDSAVREYDHVVNATGFHPPQPHWDGAARTLYLEAPPASATALDHLAADLRVRTDPTAAPERVWLVGVGTHLRIPFANHLHNVVRQADEVAGHLLRPPNP
;
A
#
# COMPACT_ATOMS: atom_id res chain seq x y z
N MET A 1 8.44 51.68 5.49
CA MET A 1 9.81 51.12 5.46
C MET A 1 9.72 49.77 4.81
N ASP A 2 9.82 49.78 3.49
CA ASP A 2 9.66 48.58 2.67
C ASP A 2 10.96 47.79 2.65
N ALA A 3 10.92 46.57 3.14
CA ALA A 3 12.04 45.66 3.07
C ALA A 3 12.08 45.00 1.68
N VAL A 4 13.04 45.40 0.88
CA VAL A 4 13.37 44.81 -0.42
C VAL A 4 13.85 43.38 -0.21
N VAL A 5 13.08 42.41 -0.73
CA VAL A 5 13.48 41.01 -0.84
C VAL A 5 14.45 40.89 -2.02
N PRO A 6 15.67 40.36 -1.88
CA PRO A 6 16.57 40.17 -2.99
C PRO A 6 16.04 39.08 -3.94
N ASP A 7 15.96 39.45 -5.23
CA ASP A 7 15.70 38.60 -6.37
C ASP A 7 16.81 37.56 -6.53
N LEU A 8 16.54 36.30 -6.11
CA LEU A 8 17.41 35.18 -6.41
C LEU A 8 17.08 34.72 -7.85
N GLY A 9 17.83 35.22 -8.79
CA GLY A 9 17.82 34.84 -10.18
C GLY A 9 17.85 33.30 -10.38
N PRO A 10 17.46 32.81 -11.59
CA PRO A 10 17.30 31.38 -11.84
C PRO A 10 18.63 30.65 -11.63
N ALA A 11 18.66 29.74 -10.65
CA ALA A 11 19.81 28.86 -10.37
C ALA A 11 20.16 28.09 -11.66
N GLY A 12 21.41 28.25 -12.07
CA GLY A 12 21.93 27.89 -13.36
C GLY A 12 21.66 26.47 -13.81
N VAL A 13 21.25 26.35 -15.04
CA VAL A 13 21.29 25.13 -15.84
C VAL A 13 22.76 24.74 -16.03
N GLY A 14 23.26 23.83 -15.20
CA GLY A 14 24.57 23.22 -15.41
C GLY A 14 24.57 22.49 -16.76
N ARG A 15 25.30 23.00 -17.74
CA ARG A 15 25.61 22.29 -18.98
C ARG A 15 26.39 21.03 -18.63
N ARG A 16 25.82 19.85 -18.91
CA ARG A 16 26.55 18.58 -18.85
C ARG A 16 27.60 18.59 -19.97
N GLY A 17 28.86 18.68 -19.59
CA GLY A 17 29.97 18.24 -20.45
C GLY A 17 29.87 16.70 -20.59
N ALA A 18 30.12 16.20 -21.79
CA ALA A 18 30.13 14.76 -22.08
C ALA A 18 31.35 14.09 -21.45
N ASP A 19 31.29 13.86 -20.12
CA ASP A 19 32.25 13.00 -19.41
C ASP A 19 31.49 11.73 -18.99
N SER A 20 31.63 10.68 -19.79
CA SER A 20 30.94 9.39 -19.61
C SER A 20 31.45 8.58 -18.41
N SER A 21 32.35 9.14 -17.60
CA SER A 21 32.87 8.51 -16.37
C SER A 21 32.10 8.88 -15.09
N ALA A 22 31.15 9.83 -15.16
CA ALA A 22 30.36 10.27 -14.00
C ALA A 22 29.15 9.35 -13.80
N GLY A 23 28.97 8.80 -12.57
CA GLY A 23 27.83 7.99 -12.18
C GLY A 23 26.47 8.68 -12.41
N ARG A 24 25.38 7.93 -12.37
CA ARG A 24 24.01 8.36 -12.70
C ARG A 24 23.31 9.06 -11.54
N ASP A 25 22.38 9.94 -11.89
CA ASP A 25 21.46 10.59 -10.98
C ASP A 25 20.14 9.80 -10.90
N VAL A 26 19.77 9.35 -9.73
CA VAL A 26 18.54 8.60 -9.45
C VAL A 26 17.54 9.48 -8.73
N VAL A 27 16.30 9.52 -9.20
CA VAL A 27 15.19 10.16 -8.48
C VAL A 27 14.19 9.11 -8.00
N ILE A 28 13.94 9.07 -6.69
CA ILE A 28 12.91 8.24 -6.06
C ILE A 28 11.72 9.14 -5.72
N VAL A 29 10.57 8.89 -6.32
CA VAL A 29 9.33 9.63 -6.07
C VAL A 29 8.49 8.89 -5.04
N GLY A 30 8.37 9.44 -3.84
CA GLY A 30 7.69 8.86 -2.68
C GLY A 30 8.68 8.29 -1.66
N GLY A 31 8.66 8.85 -0.45
CA GLY A 31 9.53 8.51 0.68
C GLY A 31 8.90 7.57 1.72
N GLY A 32 7.75 6.94 1.41
CA GLY A 32 7.13 5.93 2.28
C GLY A 32 7.93 4.63 2.37
N ALA A 33 7.33 3.55 2.84
CA ALA A 33 8.00 2.26 3.02
C ALA A 33 8.63 1.72 1.72
N ALA A 34 7.96 1.90 0.56
CA ALA A 34 8.48 1.48 -0.74
C ALA A 34 9.75 2.26 -1.12
N GLY A 35 9.70 3.59 -1.08
CA GLY A 35 10.88 4.42 -1.40
C GLY A 35 12.01 4.24 -0.41
N THR A 36 11.70 4.06 0.88
CA THR A 36 12.69 3.68 1.89
C THR A 36 13.35 2.35 1.53
N SER A 37 12.57 1.34 1.13
CA SER A 37 13.11 0.04 0.74
C SER A 37 14.02 0.16 -0.49
N VAL A 38 13.62 0.92 -1.52
CA VAL A 38 14.48 1.17 -2.71
C VAL A 38 15.81 1.79 -2.30
N LEU A 39 15.79 2.85 -1.48
CA LEU A 39 17.01 3.51 -1.01
C LEU A 39 17.92 2.53 -0.23
N VAL A 40 17.35 1.79 0.71
CA VAL A 40 18.10 0.85 1.56
C VAL A 40 18.69 -0.28 0.73
N GLN A 41 17.92 -0.88 -0.19
CA GLN A 41 18.39 -1.96 -1.05
C GLN A 41 19.47 -1.49 -2.02
N LEU A 42 19.35 -0.28 -2.57
CA LEU A 42 20.37 0.33 -3.43
C LEU A 42 21.70 0.49 -2.68
N VAL A 43 21.67 1.04 -1.46
CA VAL A 43 22.89 1.22 -0.64
C VAL A 43 23.45 -0.12 -0.18
N ASP A 44 22.62 -1.09 0.16
CA ASP A 44 23.08 -2.45 0.46
C ASP A 44 23.74 -3.13 -0.75
N ALA A 45 23.24 -2.89 -1.95
CA ALA A 45 23.81 -3.39 -3.19
C ALA A 45 25.14 -2.70 -3.54
N LEU A 46 25.26 -1.38 -3.36
CA LEU A 46 26.50 -0.63 -3.49
C LEU A 46 27.59 -1.17 -2.55
N SER A 47 27.24 -1.42 -1.30
CA SER A 47 28.18 -1.95 -0.31
C SER A 47 28.70 -3.34 -0.69
N ARG A 48 27.85 -4.19 -1.27
CA ARG A 48 28.26 -5.51 -1.78
C ARG A 48 29.18 -5.41 -3.00
N ALA A 49 28.86 -4.52 -3.93
CA ALA A 49 29.65 -4.32 -5.14
C ALA A 49 31.07 -3.80 -4.82
N SER A 50 31.19 -2.88 -3.86
CA SER A 50 32.51 -2.35 -3.40
C SER A 50 33.36 -3.42 -2.73
N GLY A 51 32.76 -4.32 -1.93
CA GLY A 51 33.46 -5.43 -1.28
C GLY A 51 33.97 -6.49 -2.25
N ALA A 52 33.40 -6.60 -3.46
CA ALA A 52 33.80 -7.53 -4.50
C ALA A 52 34.83 -6.96 -5.51
N GLY A 53 35.37 -5.75 -5.28
CA GLY A 53 36.32 -5.10 -6.19
C GLY A 53 35.74 -4.66 -7.54
N GLY A 54 34.39 -4.62 -7.64
CA GLY A 54 33.69 -4.36 -8.89
C GLY A 54 33.49 -2.86 -9.20
N ALA A 55 33.41 -2.53 -10.49
CA ALA A 55 33.15 -1.19 -11.03
C ALA A 55 31.79 -0.58 -10.62
N GLY A 56 30.96 -1.32 -9.89
CA GLY A 56 29.60 -0.88 -9.49
C GLY A 56 29.55 0.33 -8.54
N ALA A 57 30.66 0.66 -7.86
CA ALA A 57 30.73 1.80 -6.94
C ALA A 57 30.57 3.18 -7.62
N ARG A 58 30.82 3.26 -8.94
CA ARG A 58 30.63 4.49 -9.74
C ARG A 58 29.32 4.54 -10.52
N ALA A 59 28.44 3.54 -10.36
CA ALA A 59 27.21 3.45 -11.16
C ALA A 59 26.19 4.54 -10.81
N VAL A 60 26.16 5.00 -9.54
CA VAL A 60 25.23 6.04 -9.05
C VAL A 60 26.04 7.15 -8.39
N ARG A 61 25.77 8.39 -8.79
CA ARG A 61 26.39 9.61 -8.23
C ARG A 61 25.51 10.23 -7.17
N SER A 62 24.22 10.32 -7.41
CA SER A 62 23.30 10.93 -6.48
C SER A 62 21.95 10.22 -6.45
N VAL A 63 21.27 10.31 -5.29
CA VAL A 63 19.88 9.85 -5.11
C VAL A 63 19.07 11.01 -4.52
N ARG A 64 18.03 11.46 -5.21
CA ARG A 64 17.10 12.46 -4.71
C ARG A 64 15.76 11.79 -4.40
N VAL A 65 15.32 11.86 -3.14
CA VAL A 65 13.99 11.36 -2.74
C VAL A 65 13.03 12.53 -2.67
N VAL A 66 11.96 12.46 -3.46
CA VAL A 66 10.91 13.50 -3.53
C VAL A 66 9.69 13.03 -2.75
N ASP A 67 9.41 13.63 -1.59
CA ASP A 67 8.19 13.41 -0.80
C ASP A 67 7.93 14.63 0.09
N PRO A 68 6.69 15.14 0.17
CA PRO A 68 6.36 16.26 1.05
C PRO A 68 6.51 15.92 2.54
N ARG A 69 6.48 14.64 2.90
CA ARG A 69 6.63 14.15 4.28
C ARG A 69 8.04 13.60 4.53
N PRO A 70 8.45 13.47 5.80
CA PRO A 70 9.69 12.80 6.15
C PRO A 70 9.74 11.36 5.64
N MET A 71 10.93 10.83 5.42
CA MET A 71 11.13 9.43 5.02
C MET A 71 10.49 8.48 6.02
N GLY A 72 9.83 7.44 5.51
CA GLY A 72 9.09 6.45 6.29
C GLY A 72 7.62 6.82 6.55
N TRP A 73 7.28 8.11 6.61
CA TRP A 73 5.97 8.62 7.01
C TRP A 73 4.97 8.69 5.85
N GLY A 74 4.88 7.63 5.06
CA GLY A 74 3.86 7.48 4.01
C GLY A 74 2.45 7.30 4.57
N LEU A 75 1.41 7.39 3.71
CA LEU A 75 0.01 7.28 4.12
C LEU A 75 -0.30 5.98 4.88
N ALA A 76 0.32 4.87 4.52
CA ALA A 76 0.02 3.57 5.12
C ALA A 76 0.49 3.44 6.59
N PHE A 77 1.62 4.07 6.94
CA PHE A 77 2.25 3.90 8.25
C PHE A 77 2.46 5.24 9.00
N GLY A 78 2.24 6.37 8.36
CA GLY A 78 2.56 7.69 8.89
C GLY A 78 1.51 8.28 9.84
N ASP A 79 0.55 7.52 10.31
CA ASP A 79 -0.39 7.97 11.34
C ASP A 79 0.11 7.55 12.73
N SER A 80 0.14 8.48 13.66
CA SER A 80 0.73 8.28 14.99
C SER A 80 -0.23 7.65 16.01
N ASP A 81 -1.51 7.47 15.68
CA ASP A 81 -2.46 6.90 16.64
C ASP A 81 -2.15 5.41 16.91
N PRO A 82 -1.90 5.01 18.17
CA PRO A 82 -1.48 3.65 18.51
C PRO A 82 -2.57 2.58 18.29
N LEU A 83 -3.81 2.96 18.05
CA LEU A 83 -4.87 2.02 17.68
C LEU A 83 -4.73 1.52 16.24
N LEU A 84 -4.06 2.29 15.39
CA LEU A 84 -3.83 1.92 13.99
C LEU A 84 -2.72 0.89 13.88
N MET A 85 -3.09 -0.38 13.93
CA MET A 85 -2.17 -1.50 13.93
C MET A 85 -1.74 -1.90 12.52
N CYS A 86 -0.50 -2.39 12.38
CA CYS A 86 -0.11 -3.17 11.21
C CYS A 86 -1.03 -4.39 11.10
N ASN A 87 -1.46 -4.73 9.89
CA ASN A 87 -2.25 -5.96 9.65
C ASN A 87 -1.36 -7.18 9.33
N SER A 88 -0.06 -7.00 9.32
CA SER A 88 0.98 -8.03 9.25
C SER A 88 1.77 -8.06 10.55
N ALA A 89 2.27 -9.24 10.90
CA ALA A 89 3.09 -9.44 12.09
C ALA A 89 4.51 -8.86 11.90
N VAL A 90 5.22 -8.67 13.01
CA VAL A 90 6.56 -8.06 13.03
C VAL A 90 7.54 -8.82 12.13
N ASP A 91 7.53 -10.16 12.14
CA ASP A 91 8.41 -11.02 11.36
C ASP A 91 8.20 -10.95 9.82
N LEU A 92 7.10 -10.35 9.38
CA LEU A 92 6.80 -10.13 7.95
C LEU A 92 7.09 -8.69 7.48
N ASN A 93 7.54 -7.83 8.38
CA ASN A 93 7.69 -6.40 8.14
C ASN A 93 9.17 -6.00 8.15
N SER A 94 9.88 -6.18 7.05
CA SER A 94 11.24 -5.65 6.87
C SER A 94 11.28 -4.80 5.61
N VAL A 95 12.10 -3.75 5.56
CA VAL A 95 12.42 -3.02 4.32
C VAL A 95 13.71 -3.54 3.65
N ARG A 96 14.26 -4.65 4.16
CA ARG A 96 15.50 -5.27 3.68
C ARG A 96 15.25 -6.69 3.24
N ALA A 97 15.33 -6.96 1.92
CA ALA A 97 15.05 -8.27 1.33
C ALA A 97 15.91 -9.39 1.93
N ARG A 98 17.19 -9.11 2.17
CA ARG A 98 18.18 -10.08 2.67
C ARG A 98 18.27 -10.14 4.20
N ARG A 99 17.45 -9.35 4.91
CA ARG A 99 17.35 -9.34 6.38
C ARG A 99 15.87 -9.32 6.79
N PRO A 100 15.14 -10.41 6.63
CA PRO A 100 13.69 -10.43 6.89
C PRO A 100 13.34 -10.10 8.34
N ARG A 101 14.25 -10.31 9.29
CA ARG A 101 14.04 -9.98 10.72
C ARG A 101 14.52 -8.58 11.12
N ASP A 102 14.95 -7.73 10.19
CA ASP A 102 15.55 -6.43 10.50
C ASP A 102 14.59 -5.49 11.27
N PHE A 103 13.28 -5.59 11.03
CA PHE A 103 12.29 -4.83 11.81
C PHE A 103 12.17 -5.36 13.25
N GLU A 104 12.14 -6.67 13.44
CA GLU A 104 12.16 -7.29 14.76
C GLU A 104 13.42 -6.89 15.54
N ASP A 105 14.58 -6.99 14.91
CA ASP A 105 15.86 -6.60 15.52
C ASP A 105 15.84 -5.12 15.94
N HIS A 106 15.30 -4.24 15.12
CA HIS A 106 15.14 -2.82 15.44
C HIS A 106 14.23 -2.62 16.66
N LEU A 107 13.11 -3.32 16.75
CA LEU A 107 12.20 -3.23 17.89
C LEU A 107 12.84 -3.78 19.17
N ARG A 108 13.57 -4.92 19.09
CA ARG A 108 14.32 -5.50 20.21
C ARG A 108 15.36 -4.52 20.77
N GLN A 109 16.12 -3.84 19.89
CA GLN A 109 17.08 -2.82 20.27
C GLN A 109 16.44 -1.64 21.02
N ARG A 110 15.13 -1.40 20.81
CA ARG A 110 14.34 -0.37 21.51
C ARG A 110 13.58 -0.90 22.73
N GLY A 111 13.90 -2.10 23.19
CA GLY A 111 13.32 -2.70 24.40
C GLY A 111 11.97 -3.42 24.20
N TRP A 112 11.54 -3.65 22.95
CA TRP A 112 10.33 -4.42 22.71
C TRP A 112 10.54 -5.90 23.07
N THR A 113 9.61 -6.46 23.88
CA THR A 113 9.67 -7.84 24.39
C THR A 113 8.56 -8.75 23.84
N GLY A 114 7.70 -8.24 22.95
CA GLY A 114 6.59 -9.01 22.36
C GLY A 114 7.05 -10.14 21.44
N ARG A 115 6.12 -10.92 20.93
CA ARG A 115 6.41 -12.04 20.04
C ARG A 115 6.46 -11.59 18.58
N ALA A 116 7.33 -12.18 17.78
CA ALA A 116 7.51 -11.84 16.36
C ALA A 116 6.20 -11.93 15.54
N GLN A 117 5.25 -12.76 15.96
CA GLN A 117 3.93 -12.94 15.32
C GLN A 117 2.90 -11.89 15.76
N GLU A 118 3.25 -10.95 16.63
CA GLU A 118 2.34 -9.89 17.04
C GLU A 118 2.27 -8.76 16.02
N CYS A 119 1.11 -8.12 15.95
CA CYS A 119 0.93 -6.87 15.22
C CYS A 119 1.28 -5.69 16.14
N VAL A 120 1.95 -4.69 15.59
CA VAL A 120 2.37 -3.49 16.32
C VAL A 120 1.76 -2.23 15.68
N PRO A 121 1.76 -1.07 16.37
CA PRO A 121 1.31 0.19 15.78
C PRO A 121 2.02 0.51 14.46
N ARG A 122 1.28 1.06 13.50
CA ARG A 122 1.81 1.46 12.18
C ARG A 122 2.92 2.49 12.30
N SER A 123 2.84 3.40 13.27
CA SER A 123 3.88 4.41 13.51
C SER A 123 5.25 3.80 13.79
N TRP A 124 5.32 2.63 14.42
CA TRP A 124 6.60 1.95 14.67
C TRP A 124 7.28 1.50 13.37
N MET A 125 6.47 1.13 12.37
CA MET A 125 6.99 0.84 11.03
C MET A 125 7.50 2.11 10.34
N ALA A 126 6.80 3.25 10.51
CA ALA A 126 7.27 4.53 9.99
C ALA A 126 8.60 4.97 10.64
N GLU A 127 8.70 4.86 11.97
CA GLU A 127 9.94 5.14 12.72
C GLU A 127 11.10 4.24 12.28
N TYR A 128 10.83 2.96 12.09
CA TYR A 128 11.82 2.01 11.57
C TYR A 128 12.28 2.38 10.16
N CYS A 129 11.35 2.69 9.24
CA CYS A 129 11.69 3.16 7.90
C CYS A 129 12.54 4.43 7.96
N HIS A 130 12.17 5.38 8.82
CA HIS A 130 12.95 6.60 9.03
C HIS A 130 14.37 6.30 9.50
N ALA A 131 14.52 5.47 10.54
CA ALA A 131 15.83 5.09 11.07
C ALA A 131 16.71 4.41 10.01
N ARG A 132 16.13 3.51 9.19
CA ARG A 132 16.85 2.84 8.10
C ARG A 132 17.23 3.81 6.97
N SER A 133 16.39 4.80 6.66
CA SER A 133 16.73 5.84 5.67
C SER A 133 17.91 6.71 6.11
N VAL A 134 17.96 7.09 7.39
CA VAL A 134 19.10 7.84 7.97
C VAL A 134 20.39 7.01 7.89
N GLN A 135 20.33 5.74 8.27
CA GLN A 135 21.48 4.83 8.17
C GLN A 135 21.93 4.62 6.72
N ALA A 136 20.98 4.47 5.79
CA ALA A 136 21.29 4.32 4.37
C ALA A 136 21.97 5.57 3.82
N ARG A 137 21.50 6.77 4.17
CA ARG A 137 22.14 8.03 3.78
C ARG A 137 23.60 8.12 4.26
N ALA A 138 23.86 7.82 5.52
CA ALA A 138 25.21 7.84 6.07
C ALA A 138 26.14 6.82 5.36
N ARG A 139 25.64 5.62 5.07
CA ARG A 139 26.40 4.58 4.35
C ARG A 139 26.63 4.95 2.88
N ALA A 140 25.66 5.58 2.21
CA ALA A 140 25.80 6.05 0.83
C ALA A 140 26.94 7.04 0.69
N ALA A 141 27.09 7.98 1.64
CA ALA A 141 28.18 8.94 1.68
C ALA A 141 29.56 8.27 1.74
N ALA A 142 29.70 7.14 2.45
CA ALA A 142 30.94 6.35 2.47
C ALA A 142 31.28 5.69 1.12
N HIS A 143 30.30 5.59 0.20
CA HIS A 143 30.48 5.13 -1.17
C HIS A 143 30.55 6.29 -2.19
N GLY A 144 30.65 7.54 -1.72
CA GLY A 144 30.67 8.72 -2.58
C GLY A 144 29.34 9.05 -3.25
N VAL A 145 28.21 8.50 -2.76
CA VAL A 145 26.86 8.76 -3.28
C VAL A 145 26.19 9.81 -2.42
N ASP A 146 25.79 10.93 -3.06
CA ASP A 146 25.04 11.98 -2.40
C ASP A 146 23.56 11.62 -2.32
N VAL A 147 22.99 11.56 -1.12
CA VAL A 147 21.57 11.23 -0.89
C VAL A 147 20.88 12.39 -0.18
N ASP A 148 19.85 12.94 -0.82
CA ASP A 148 19.07 14.03 -0.23
C ASP A 148 17.56 13.85 -0.43
N ARG A 149 16.76 14.47 0.46
CA ARG A 149 15.31 14.51 0.38
C ARG A 149 14.81 15.90 0.06
N LEU A 150 13.94 15.98 -0.93
CA LEU A 150 13.27 17.21 -1.36
C LEU A 150 11.82 17.19 -0.89
N SER A 151 11.44 18.18 -0.07
CA SER A 151 10.07 18.34 0.42
C SER A 151 9.20 18.95 -0.67
N ALA A 152 8.70 18.12 -1.57
CA ALA A 152 7.83 18.49 -2.68
C ALA A 152 7.03 17.29 -3.17
N THR A 153 6.01 17.53 -4.01
CA THR A 153 5.29 16.48 -4.74
C THR A 153 5.75 16.48 -6.20
N ALA A 154 6.06 15.30 -6.74
CA ALA A 154 6.30 15.15 -8.19
C ALA A 154 4.96 15.08 -8.93
N ARG A 155 4.79 15.94 -9.94
CA ARG A 155 3.55 16.05 -10.74
C ARG A 155 3.63 15.31 -12.07
N ALA A 156 4.78 15.37 -12.70
CA ALA A 156 5.01 14.78 -14.01
C ALA A 156 6.49 14.46 -14.23
N LEU A 157 6.75 13.68 -15.26
CA LEU A 157 8.07 13.28 -15.71
C LEU A 157 8.15 13.50 -17.22
N GLU A 158 9.00 14.43 -17.66
CA GLU A 158 9.32 14.63 -19.08
C GLU A 158 10.41 13.67 -19.52
N VAL A 159 10.19 12.96 -20.62
CA VAL A 159 11.18 12.10 -21.28
C VAL A 159 11.99 12.94 -22.27
N ARG A 160 13.31 12.98 -22.09
CA ARG A 160 14.26 13.76 -22.89
C ARG A 160 15.24 12.84 -23.60
N ALA A 161 15.96 13.38 -24.57
CA ALA A 161 16.99 12.63 -25.26
C ALA A 161 18.18 12.23 -24.35
N ASP A 162 18.43 13.04 -23.31
CA ASP A 162 19.52 12.91 -22.34
C ASP A 162 19.09 12.37 -20.96
N GLY A 163 17.90 11.79 -20.84
CA GLY A 163 17.35 11.25 -19.60
C GLY A 163 15.96 11.77 -19.27
N TYR A 164 15.72 12.14 -18.02
CA TYR A 164 14.41 12.54 -17.52
C TYR A 164 14.46 13.88 -16.79
N ARG A 165 13.30 14.57 -16.78
CA ARG A 165 13.12 15.77 -15.97
C ARG A 165 11.86 15.63 -15.14
N VAL A 166 12.03 15.48 -13.81
CA VAL A 166 10.92 15.39 -12.85
C VAL A 166 10.43 16.79 -12.49
N LEU A 167 9.15 17.05 -12.75
CA LEU A 167 8.48 18.32 -12.46
C LEU A 167 7.86 18.30 -11.07
N LEU A 168 8.24 19.24 -10.21
CA LEU A 168 7.78 19.32 -8.83
C LEU A 168 6.65 20.35 -8.64
N SER A 169 5.90 20.20 -7.55
CA SER A 169 4.76 21.06 -7.19
C SER A 169 5.15 22.52 -6.90
N ASP A 170 6.38 22.77 -6.54
CA ASP A 170 6.96 24.10 -6.25
C ASP A 170 7.65 24.74 -7.46
N GLY A 171 7.49 24.16 -8.65
CA GLY A 171 8.07 24.65 -9.90
C GLY A 171 9.51 24.20 -10.17
N ARG A 172 10.19 23.57 -9.20
CA ARG A 172 11.52 22.98 -9.44
C ARG A 172 11.47 21.83 -10.44
N ARG A 173 12.58 21.63 -11.13
CA ARG A 173 12.78 20.56 -12.12
C ARG A 173 14.06 19.82 -11.81
N LEU A 174 13.98 18.50 -11.65
CA LEU A 174 15.13 17.65 -11.36
C LEU A 174 15.50 16.85 -12.59
N ALA A 175 16.76 16.93 -12.99
CA ALA A 175 17.30 16.02 -13.99
C ALA A 175 17.55 14.64 -13.34
N ALA A 176 17.30 13.57 -14.09
CA ALA A 176 17.56 12.20 -13.65
C ALA A 176 17.94 11.31 -14.83
N ASP A 177 18.81 10.33 -14.59
CA ASP A 177 19.10 9.25 -15.52
C ASP A 177 18.16 8.06 -15.30
N ASP A 178 17.72 7.88 -14.04
CA ASP A 178 16.82 6.83 -13.60
C ASP A 178 15.74 7.40 -12.67
N VAL A 179 14.50 6.91 -12.78
CA VAL A 179 13.41 7.33 -11.91
C VAL A 179 12.70 6.11 -11.31
N VAL A 180 12.44 6.12 -10.00
CA VAL A 180 11.67 5.08 -9.34
C VAL A 180 10.42 5.68 -8.71
N LEU A 181 9.25 5.26 -9.19
CA LEU A 181 7.96 5.75 -8.74
C LEU A 181 7.40 4.88 -7.61
N CYS A 182 7.46 5.40 -6.38
CA CYS A 182 6.97 4.79 -5.15
C CYS A 182 5.76 5.55 -4.58
N THR A 183 4.86 6.01 -5.43
CA THR A 183 3.84 7.04 -5.13
C THR A 183 2.73 6.61 -4.16
N GLY A 184 2.62 5.32 -3.83
CA GLY A 184 1.57 4.81 -2.94
C GLY A 184 0.16 4.94 -3.53
N VAL A 185 -0.87 4.87 -2.67
CA VAL A 185 -2.26 5.14 -3.08
C VAL A 185 -2.53 6.65 -3.16
N ARG A 186 -3.53 7.04 -3.95
CA ARG A 186 -3.78 8.46 -4.21
C ARG A 186 -5.07 8.96 -3.55
N ARG A 187 -6.12 9.10 -4.34
CA ARG A 187 -7.38 9.69 -3.88
C ARG A 187 -8.27 8.63 -3.27
N PRO A 188 -9.04 8.98 -2.22
CA PRO A 188 -10.12 8.13 -1.75
C PRO A 188 -11.08 7.82 -2.91
N ARG A 189 -11.63 6.62 -2.92
CA ARG A 189 -12.75 6.29 -3.83
C ARG A 189 -13.96 7.06 -3.40
N VAL A 190 -14.73 7.55 -4.35
CA VAL A 190 -16.00 8.22 -4.06
C VAL A 190 -17.11 7.17 -4.10
N PRO A 191 -17.79 6.89 -3.00
CA PRO A 191 -18.88 5.90 -2.98
C PRO A 191 -20.09 6.42 -3.74
N ASP A 192 -20.84 5.50 -4.35
CA ASP A 192 -22.09 5.82 -5.03
C ASP A 192 -23.05 6.57 -4.10
N GLY A 193 -23.74 7.57 -4.63
CA GLY A 193 -24.65 8.43 -3.89
C GLY A 193 -24.01 9.51 -3.02
N PHE A 194 -22.66 9.55 -2.92
CA PHE A 194 -21.95 10.57 -2.12
C PHE A 194 -21.10 11.54 -2.96
N ALA A 195 -21.14 11.45 -4.29
CA ALA A 195 -20.36 12.32 -5.17
C ALA A 195 -20.66 13.81 -4.99
N ALA A 196 -21.94 14.18 -4.79
CA ALA A 196 -22.37 15.55 -4.57
C ALA A 196 -21.97 16.12 -3.20
N TRP A 197 -21.48 15.27 -2.30
CA TRP A 197 -21.23 15.64 -0.91
C TRP A 197 -19.76 15.72 -0.53
N GLN A 198 -18.85 15.60 -1.50
CA GLN A 198 -17.40 15.51 -1.25
C GLN A 198 -16.86 16.75 -0.49
N ASP A 199 -17.40 17.92 -0.77
CA ASP A 199 -16.98 19.18 -0.14
C ASP A 199 -17.81 19.56 1.09
N HIS A 200 -18.75 18.69 1.52
CA HIS A 200 -19.59 18.98 2.66
C HIS A 200 -18.79 18.85 3.97
N PRO A 201 -18.84 19.84 4.91
CA PRO A 201 -17.99 19.88 6.11
C PRO A 201 -18.19 18.71 7.08
N ARG A 202 -19.35 18.03 7.02
CA ARG A 202 -19.65 16.83 7.83
C ARG A 202 -19.49 15.52 7.05
N TYR A 203 -18.87 15.58 5.86
CA TYR A 203 -18.41 14.41 5.12
C TYR A 203 -16.88 14.37 5.14
N LEU A 204 -16.33 13.27 5.62
CA LEU A 204 -14.89 13.04 5.57
C LEU A 204 -14.61 12.01 4.48
N ASP A 205 -13.81 12.38 3.52
CA ASP A 205 -13.43 11.54 2.37
C ASP A 205 -12.53 10.35 2.74
N SER A 206 -11.94 10.38 3.96
CA SER A 206 -11.06 9.33 4.48
C SER A 206 -10.98 9.40 6.00
N PRO A 207 -10.78 8.27 6.72
CA PRO A 207 -10.48 8.29 8.15
C PRO A 207 -9.07 8.79 8.49
N TYR A 208 -8.23 9.02 7.44
CA TYR A 208 -6.84 9.41 7.64
C TYR A 208 -6.56 10.86 7.20
N PRO A 209 -5.64 11.53 7.88
CA PRO A 209 -5.02 11.12 9.14
C PRO A 209 -6.03 11.14 10.31
N SER A 210 -5.80 10.30 11.32
CA SER A 210 -6.66 10.19 12.51
C SER A 210 -6.87 11.51 13.23
N ALA A 211 -5.87 12.38 13.24
CA ALA A 211 -5.96 13.73 13.81
C ALA A 211 -7.03 14.58 13.12
N ARG A 212 -7.17 14.51 11.78
CA ARG A 212 -8.22 15.21 11.02
C ARG A 212 -9.62 14.68 11.38
N LEU A 213 -9.74 13.35 11.48
CA LEU A 213 -10.98 12.69 11.88
C LEU A 213 -11.43 13.20 13.26
N ARG A 214 -10.53 13.19 14.24
CA ARG A 214 -10.81 13.64 15.62
C ARG A 214 -11.13 15.13 15.70
N ALA A 215 -10.40 15.96 14.96
CA ALA A 215 -10.67 17.40 14.92
C ALA A 215 -12.06 17.73 14.35
N ALA A 216 -12.48 17.01 13.29
CA ALA A 216 -13.77 17.23 12.65
C ALA A 216 -14.97 16.81 13.54
N LEU A 217 -14.84 15.76 14.34
CA LEU A 217 -15.93 15.27 15.19
C LEU A 217 -15.97 15.94 16.57
N GLY A 218 -14.82 16.39 17.08
CA GLY A 218 -14.70 16.96 18.42
C GLY A 218 -14.90 15.92 19.53
N GLN A 219 -15.08 16.38 20.77
CA GLN A 219 -15.14 15.51 21.96
C GLN A 219 -16.56 15.05 22.34
N ARG A 220 -17.61 15.68 21.79
CA ARG A 220 -18.99 15.31 22.12
C ARG A 220 -19.40 14.03 21.39
N PRO A 221 -20.09 13.08 22.05
CA PRO A 221 -20.63 11.90 21.38
C PRO A 221 -21.44 12.25 20.13
N ARG A 222 -21.16 11.58 19.02
CA ARG A 222 -21.80 11.76 17.72
C ARG A 222 -22.29 10.42 17.18
N ARG A 223 -23.31 10.47 16.33
CA ARG A 223 -23.71 9.33 15.49
C ARG A 223 -22.95 9.42 14.16
N VAL A 224 -22.15 8.45 13.87
CA VAL A 224 -21.28 8.46 12.68
C VAL A 224 -21.61 7.27 11.77
N LEU A 225 -21.87 7.55 10.50
CA LEU A 225 -21.97 6.54 9.47
C LEU A 225 -20.59 6.38 8.81
N VAL A 226 -20.06 5.17 8.81
CA VAL A 226 -18.82 4.81 8.14
C VAL A 226 -19.14 3.95 6.92
N LEU A 227 -18.77 4.43 5.74
CA LEU A 227 -18.95 3.73 4.47
C LEU A 227 -17.78 2.78 4.24
N GLY A 228 -18.02 1.49 4.33
CA GLY A 228 -17.03 0.43 4.27
C GLY A 228 -17.08 -0.50 5.47
N THR A 229 -16.49 -1.71 5.32
CA THR A 229 -16.40 -2.74 6.36
C THR A 229 -15.03 -3.40 6.44
N HIS A 230 -14.07 -2.98 5.59
CA HIS A 230 -12.70 -3.50 5.56
C HIS A 230 -11.74 -2.67 6.43
N GLN A 231 -10.42 -2.83 6.25
CA GLN A 231 -9.39 -2.29 7.15
C GLN A 231 -9.54 -0.80 7.49
N SER A 232 -9.80 0.06 6.48
CA SER A 232 -9.99 1.50 6.75
C SER A 232 -11.25 1.79 7.60
N ALA A 233 -12.32 0.99 7.41
CA ALA A 233 -13.52 1.12 8.21
C ALA A 233 -13.33 0.57 9.63
N VAL A 234 -12.54 -0.49 9.78
CA VAL A 234 -12.12 -1.01 11.09
C VAL A 234 -11.31 0.04 11.84
N ASP A 235 -10.32 0.66 11.19
CA ASP A 235 -9.54 1.75 11.79
C ASP A 235 -10.45 2.91 12.23
N ALA A 236 -11.36 3.35 11.34
CA ALA A 236 -12.33 4.38 11.67
C ALA A 236 -13.21 4.01 12.88
N ALA A 237 -13.76 2.78 12.90
CA ALA A 237 -14.59 2.30 14.00
C ALA A 237 -13.84 2.28 15.33
N LEU A 238 -12.60 1.79 15.35
CA LEU A 238 -11.78 1.74 16.55
C LEU A 238 -11.49 3.15 17.10
N LEU A 239 -11.15 4.10 16.24
CA LEU A 239 -10.91 5.49 16.62
C LEU A 239 -12.18 6.15 17.16
N LEU A 240 -13.28 6.03 16.42
CA LEU A 240 -14.56 6.65 16.75
C LEU A 240 -15.17 6.09 18.04
N CYS A 241 -15.21 4.79 18.20
CA CYS A 241 -15.77 4.14 19.39
C CYS A 241 -14.92 4.39 20.64
N ARG A 242 -13.56 4.42 20.51
CA ARG A 242 -12.69 4.84 21.62
C ARG A 242 -13.03 6.24 22.11
N ASP A 243 -13.32 7.16 21.18
CA ASP A 243 -13.64 8.56 21.50
C ASP A 243 -15.14 8.75 21.88
N GLY A 244 -15.88 7.64 22.09
CA GLY A 244 -17.26 7.64 22.60
C GLY A 244 -18.35 7.89 21.55
N HIS A 245 -18.04 7.85 20.26
CA HIS A 245 -19.02 8.04 19.20
C HIS A 245 -19.79 6.75 18.89
N GLN A 246 -21.09 6.88 18.61
CA GLN A 246 -21.92 5.78 18.11
C GLN A 246 -21.66 5.58 16.62
N THR A 247 -21.07 4.46 16.26
CA THR A 247 -20.59 4.19 14.91
C THR A 247 -21.42 3.10 14.23
N THR A 248 -21.83 3.35 12.99
CA THR A 248 -22.46 2.35 12.13
C THR A 248 -21.57 2.10 10.92
N LEU A 249 -21.03 0.88 10.77
CA LEU A 249 -20.36 0.44 9.55
C LEU A 249 -21.39 -0.05 8.54
N THR A 250 -21.18 0.24 7.27
CA THR A 250 -22.02 -0.29 6.18
C THR A 250 -21.24 -0.57 4.91
N SER A 251 -21.65 -1.62 4.21
CA SER A 251 -21.21 -1.93 2.84
C SER A 251 -22.33 -2.69 2.14
N PRO A 252 -22.29 -2.87 0.80
CA PRO A 252 -23.32 -3.63 0.09
C PRO A 252 -23.59 -5.01 0.67
N SER A 253 -22.56 -5.73 1.13
CA SER A 253 -22.70 -7.05 1.76
C SER A 253 -22.85 -7.01 3.28
N GLY A 254 -22.47 -5.92 3.95
CA GLY A 254 -22.34 -5.84 5.41
C GLY A 254 -21.31 -6.79 6.02
N GLN A 255 -20.51 -7.46 5.17
CA GLN A 255 -19.54 -8.45 5.64
C GLN A 255 -18.28 -7.79 6.18
N LEU A 256 -17.84 -8.22 7.37
CA LEU A 256 -16.52 -7.92 7.89
C LEU A 256 -15.50 -8.93 7.35
N PRO A 257 -14.20 -8.59 7.26
CA PRO A 257 -13.14 -9.56 6.99
C PRO A 257 -13.12 -10.68 8.03
N ALA A 258 -12.62 -11.86 7.66
CA ALA A 258 -12.40 -12.98 8.59
C ALA A 258 -11.36 -12.62 9.66
N VAL A 259 -11.35 -13.33 10.78
CA VAL A 259 -10.40 -13.11 11.87
C VAL A 259 -9.27 -14.13 11.80
N ARG A 260 -8.03 -13.69 12.05
CA ARG A 260 -6.84 -14.53 12.15
C ARG A 260 -5.97 -14.12 13.33
N THR A 261 -5.25 -15.07 13.92
CA THR A 261 -4.31 -14.80 15.02
C THR A 261 -3.10 -14.00 14.53
N ALA A 262 -2.41 -14.52 13.52
CA ALA A 262 -1.24 -13.93 12.89
C ALA A 262 -1.03 -14.54 11.51
N LEU A 263 -0.18 -13.90 10.70
CA LEU A 263 0.43 -14.55 9.53
C LEU A 263 1.62 -15.36 10.06
N ALA A 264 1.43 -16.66 10.26
CA ALA A 264 2.53 -17.55 10.58
C ALA A 264 3.01 -18.27 9.33
N ALA A 265 4.30 -18.59 9.28
CA ALA A 265 4.81 -19.49 8.26
C ALA A 265 4.09 -20.85 8.33
N PRO A 266 3.87 -21.54 7.20
CA PRO A 266 3.31 -22.89 7.21
C PRO A 266 4.27 -23.84 7.93
N PRO A 267 3.75 -24.91 8.56
CA PRO A 267 4.57 -25.85 9.31
C PRO A 267 5.48 -26.73 8.40
N HIS A 268 5.17 -26.77 7.10
CA HIS A 268 5.89 -27.51 6.07
C HIS A 268 5.71 -26.81 4.72
N ALA A 269 6.48 -27.21 3.70
CA ALA A 269 6.30 -26.76 2.32
C ALA A 269 4.88 -27.06 1.82
N LEU A 270 4.37 -26.24 0.93
CA LEU A 270 3.03 -26.39 0.33
C LEU A 270 3.13 -26.68 -1.18
N PRO A 271 3.49 -27.94 -1.57
CA PRO A 271 3.72 -28.29 -2.99
C PRO A 271 2.54 -27.98 -3.91
N ALA A 272 1.31 -27.93 -3.34
CA ALA A 272 0.13 -27.54 -4.09
C ALA A 272 0.23 -26.10 -4.61
N LEU A 273 0.85 -25.19 -3.85
CA LEU A 273 1.04 -23.80 -4.28
C LEU A 273 2.25 -23.62 -5.20
N ASP A 274 3.29 -24.45 -5.04
CA ASP A 274 4.44 -24.45 -5.95
C ASP A 274 3.99 -24.78 -7.37
N ARG A 275 3.05 -25.75 -7.54
CA ARG A 275 2.45 -26.11 -8.84
C ARG A 275 1.62 -24.99 -9.49
N VAL A 276 1.25 -23.93 -8.76
CA VAL A 276 0.55 -22.78 -9.35
C VAL A 276 1.43 -22.03 -10.35
N ALA A 277 2.73 -22.02 -10.15
CA ALA A 277 3.67 -21.40 -11.08
C ALA A 277 3.74 -22.12 -12.45
N ASP A 278 3.40 -23.42 -12.49
CA ASP A 278 3.43 -24.26 -13.69
C ASP A 278 2.10 -24.24 -14.46
N LEU A 279 1.09 -23.52 -13.97
CA LEU A 279 -0.21 -23.42 -14.64
C LEU A 279 -0.08 -22.66 -15.95
N ASP A 280 -0.67 -23.21 -17.03
CA ASP A 280 -0.72 -22.54 -18.32
C ASP A 280 -1.57 -21.24 -18.20
N PRO A 281 -0.97 -20.08 -18.45
CA PRO A 281 -1.69 -18.80 -18.44
C PRO A 281 -2.84 -18.75 -19.46
N ALA A 282 -2.83 -19.59 -20.49
CA ALA A 282 -3.86 -19.66 -21.52
C ALA A 282 -5.00 -20.64 -21.19
N ASP A 283 -4.89 -21.47 -20.16
CA ASP A 283 -5.91 -22.46 -19.78
C ASP A 283 -7.27 -21.78 -19.50
N PRO A 284 -8.35 -22.17 -20.16
CA PRO A 284 -9.70 -21.64 -19.89
C PRO A 284 -10.20 -21.97 -18.47
N TYR A 285 -9.69 -23.04 -17.86
CA TYR A 285 -10.04 -23.49 -16.50
C TYR A 285 -9.04 -23.04 -15.43
N LEU A 286 -8.20 -22.06 -15.74
CA LEU A 286 -7.14 -21.57 -14.84
C LEU A 286 -7.67 -21.25 -13.44
N GLY A 287 -8.81 -20.56 -13.34
CA GLY A 287 -9.43 -20.22 -12.06
C GLY A 287 -9.83 -21.44 -11.23
N ASP A 288 -10.34 -22.50 -11.87
CA ASP A 288 -10.74 -23.74 -11.17
C ASP A 288 -9.51 -24.52 -10.70
N ARG A 289 -8.44 -24.53 -11.50
CA ARG A 289 -7.16 -25.14 -11.10
C ARG A 289 -6.53 -24.39 -9.92
N LEU A 290 -6.49 -23.06 -9.97
CA LEU A 290 -6.01 -22.24 -8.86
C LEU A 290 -6.82 -22.50 -7.58
N LEU A 291 -8.14 -22.55 -7.67
CA LEU A 291 -9.00 -22.88 -6.53
C LEU A 291 -8.68 -24.27 -5.95
N ARG A 292 -8.50 -25.27 -6.81
CA ARG A 292 -8.15 -26.64 -6.40
C ARG A 292 -6.85 -26.67 -5.62
N HIS A 293 -5.79 -26.05 -6.13
CA HIS A 293 -4.51 -25.96 -5.45
C HIS A 293 -4.58 -25.18 -4.13
N THR A 294 -5.38 -24.11 -4.09
CA THR A 294 -5.64 -23.36 -2.86
C THR A 294 -6.33 -24.22 -1.81
N VAL A 295 -7.36 -24.98 -2.19
CA VAL A 295 -8.07 -25.89 -1.27
C VAL A 295 -7.15 -27.01 -0.78
N GLU A 296 -6.32 -27.57 -1.64
CA GLU A 296 -5.34 -28.60 -1.28
C GLU A 296 -4.32 -28.05 -0.27
N ALA A 297 -3.78 -26.86 -0.50
CA ALA A 297 -2.85 -26.20 0.41
C ALA A 297 -3.49 -25.92 1.78
N VAL A 298 -4.72 -25.40 1.82
CA VAL A 298 -5.43 -25.16 3.08
C VAL A 298 -5.70 -26.46 3.83
N ARG A 299 -6.04 -27.55 3.13
CA ARG A 299 -6.22 -28.88 3.75
C ARG A 299 -4.93 -29.44 4.33
N SER A 300 -3.79 -29.18 3.69
CA SER A 300 -2.49 -29.70 4.17
C SER A 300 -2.00 -29.02 5.45
N VAL A 301 -2.40 -27.76 5.70
CA VAL A 301 -1.98 -27.03 6.93
C VAL A 301 -2.89 -27.26 8.12
N SER A 302 -3.99 -28.02 7.97
CA SER A 302 -4.97 -28.19 9.05
C SER A 302 -5.58 -29.57 9.09
N PRO A 303 -5.60 -30.22 10.27
CA PRO A 303 -6.39 -31.43 10.50
C PRO A 303 -7.90 -31.13 10.60
N LEU A 304 -8.28 -29.85 10.76
CA LEU A 304 -9.67 -29.45 10.94
C LEU A 304 -10.34 -29.19 9.57
N PRO A 305 -11.58 -29.67 9.37
CA PRO A 305 -12.36 -29.31 8.20
C PRO A 305 -12.65 -27.80 8.17
N TRP A 306 -12.81 -27.23 6.96
CA TRP A 306 -13.01 -25.79 6.76
C TRP A 306 -14.09 -25.20 7.68
N ARG A 307 -15.24 -25.89 7.82
CA ARG A 307 -16.36 -25.44 8.65
C ARG A 307 -16.04 -25.30 10.14
N ARG A 308 -14.94 -25.89 10.61
CA ARG A 308 -14.44 -25.76 11.98
C ARG A 308 -13.42 -24.64 12.14
N GLN A 309 -13.03 -23.99 11.05
CA GLN A 309 -12.03 -22.92 11.03
C GLN A 309 -12.63 -21.55 10.78
N VAL A 310 -13.87 -21.46 10.31
CA VAL A 310 -14.57 -20.21 9.96
C VAL A 310 -16.01 -20.26 10.41
N SER A 311 -16.60 -19.09 10.68
CA SER A 311 -18.03 -18.97 10.97
C SER A 311 -18.86 -18.89 9.69
N THR A 312 -20.04 -19.50 9.72
CA THR A 312 -21.07 -19.42 8.67
C THR A 312 -22.28 -18.57 9.08
N ALA A 313 -22.21 -17.90 10.24
CA ALA A 313 -23.31 -17.06 10.71
C ALA A 313 -23.68 -15.98 9.69
N ALA A 314 -24.98 -15.74 9.49
CA ALA A 314 -25.47 -14.71 8.58
C ALA A 314 -25.27 -13.30 9.17
N ASP A 315 -25.53 -13.14 10.46
CA ASP A 315 -25.31 -11.88 11.17
C ASP A 315 -23.81 -11.55 11.28
N PRO A 316 -23.38 -10.36 10.83
CA PRO A 316 -21.95 -10.01 10.78
C PRO A 316 -21.30 -9.88 12.16
N VAL A 317 -22.04 -9.43 13.18
CA VAL A 317 -21.50 -9.28 14.54
C VAL A 317 -21.37 -10.63 15.22
N ARG A 318 -22.38 -11.50 15.08
CA ARG A 318 -22.30 -12.90 15.56
C ARG A 318 -21.11 -13.61 14.89
N ARG A 319 -20.96 -13.44 13.57
CA ARG A 319 -19.83 -14.01 12.83
C ARG A 319 -18.50 -13.52 13.35
N LEU A 320 -18.36 -12.20 13.60
CA LEU A 320 -17.15 -11.62 14.18
C LEU A 320 -16.83 -12.26 15.55
N ARG A 321 -17.82 -12.43 16.42
CA ARG A 321 -17.61 -13.07 17.74
C ARG A 321 -17.16 -14.53 17.60
N GLU A 322 -17.83 -15.31 16.77
CA GLU A 322 -17.50 -16.72 16.52
C GLU A 322 -16.08 -16.88 15.94
N GLU A 323 -15.71 -16.05 14.96
CA GLU A 323 -14.35 -16.10 14.37
C GLU A 323 -13.27 -15.56 15.31
N THR A 324 -13.60 -14.60 16.17
CA THR A 324 -12.69 -14.15 17.24
C THR A 324 -12.40 -15.29 18.20
N ALA A 325 -13.43 -16.02 18.65
CA ALA A 325 -13.27 -17.19 19.52
C ALA A 325 -12.47 -18.32 18.83
N LEU A 326 -12.71 -18.58 17.54
CA LEU A 326 -11.93 -19.55 16.76
C LEU A 326 -10.45 -19.15 16.67
N ALA A 327 -10.17 -17.87 16.47
CA ALA A 327 -8.81 -17.36 16.41
C ALA A 327 -8.12 -17.44 17.79
N GLU A 328 -8.83 -17.17 18.87
CA GLU A 328 -8.34 -17.32 20.26
C GLU A 328 -8.01 -18.78 20.60
N ALA A 329 -8.83 -19.71 20.15
CA ALA A 329 -8.58 -21.15 20.28
C ALA A 329 -7.49 -21.68 19.34
N GLY A 330 -6.89 -20.82 18.49
CA GLY A 330 -5.88 -21.22 17.50
C GLY A 330 -6.44 -22.07 16.35
N ALA A 331 -7.76 -22.09 16.13
CA ALA A 331 -8.43 -22.95 15.14
C ALA A 331 -8.39 -22.38 13.70
N CYS A 332 -7.94 -21.14 13.49
CA CYS A 332 -7.88 -20.51 12.16
C CYS A 332 -6.61 -20.94 11.37
N HIS A 333 -6.40 -22.24 11.21
CA HIS A 333 -5.19 -22.80 10.57
C HIS A 333 -5.04 -22.37 9.09
N TRP A 334 -6.15 -22.06 8.40
CA TRP A 334 -6.15 -21.57 7.02
C TRP A 334 -5.21 -20.37 6.83
N ALA A 335 -5.00 -19.56 7.88
CA ALA A 335 -4.13 -18.39 7.82
C ALA A 335 -2.65 -18.76 7.54
N ARG A 336 -2.23 -20.00 7.80
CA ARG A 336 -0.87 -20.49 7.53
C ARG A 336 -0.58 -20.68 6.04
N ALA A 337 -1.61 -20.90 5.22
CA ALA A 337 -1.47 -20.99 3.76
C ALA A 337 -1.46 -19.60 3.06
N TYR A 338 -1.74 -18.53 3.80
CA TYR A 338 -2.01 -17.22 3.23
C TYR A 338 -0.79 -16.59 2.53
N ALA A 339 0.36 -16.48 3.21
CA ALA A 339 1.54 -15.83 2.62
C ALA A 339 2.05 -16.61 1.38
N PRO A 340 2.20 -17.94 1.40
CA PRO A 340 2.53 -18.72 0.22
C PRO A 340 1.49 -18.60 -0.92
N LEU A 341 0.20 -18.51 -0.58
CA LEU A 341 -0.85 -18.30 -1.58
C LEU A 341 -0.71 -16.95 -2.30
N ILE A 342 -0.37 -15.90 -1.57
CA ILE A 342 -0.12 -14.59 -2.18
C ILE A 342 1.11 -14.64 -3.08
N ASP A 343 2.20 -15.27 -2.66
CA ASP A 343 3.40 -15.42 -3.48
C ASP A 343 3.11 -16.20 -4.77
N ALA A 344 2.36 -17.30 -4.68
CA ALA A 344 1.91 -18.07 -5.85
C ALA A 344 1.01 -17.24 -6.79
N ALA A 345 0.08 -16.47 -6.22
CA ALA A 345 -0.81 -15.59 -7.00
C ALA A 345 -0.06 -14.43 -7.67
N ILE A 346 0.99 -13.90 -7.03
CA ILE A 346 1.87 -12.88 -7.61
C ILE A 346 2.67 -13.45 -8.79
N ALA A 347 3.27 -14.62 -8.61
CA ALA A 347 4.03 -15.31 -9.66
C ALA A 347 3.14 -15.57 -10.88
N LEU A 348 1.99 -16.20 -10.70
CA LEU A 348 1.02 -16.44 -11.77
C LEU A 348 0.52 -15.13 -12.39
N GLY A 349 0.17 -14.12 -11.58
CA GLY A 349 -0.33 -12.84 -12.06
C GLY A 349 0.64 -12.10 -12.98
N GLY A 350 1.95 -12.27 -12.74
CA GLY A 350 3.02 -11.73 -13.58
C GLY A 350 3.10 -12.33 -14.99
N THR A 351 2.56 -13.55 -15.22
CA THR A 351 2.53 -14.22 -16.52
C THR A 351 1.27 -13.94 -17.33
N LEU A 352 0.21 -13.44 -16.66
CA LEU A 352 -1.10 -13.21 -17.29
C LEU A 352 -1.16 -11.91 -18.08
N SER A 353 -1.95 -11.90 -19.16
CA SER A 353 -2.39 -10.65 -19.78
C SER A 353 -3.18 -9.78 -18.78
N GLY A 354 -3.19 -8.46 -19.00
CA GLY A 354 -3.93 -7.54 -18.14
C GLY A 354 -5.42 -7.88 -18.01
N GLU A 355 -6.05 -8.30 -19.10
CA GLU A 355 -7.46 -8.71 -19.12
C GLU A 355 -7.71 -9.97 -18.29
N ARG A 356 -6.93 -11.04 -18.53
CA ARG A 356 -7.09 -12.30 -17.77
C ARG A 356 -6.81 -12.12 -16.29
N ARG A 357 -5.80 -11.31 -15.94
CA ARG A 357 -5.52 -10.98 -14.54
C ARG A 357 -6.68 -10.25 -13.88
N ARG A 358 -7.29 -9.24 -14.56
CA ARG A 358 -8.47 -8.55 -14.03
C ARG A 358 -9.66 -9.50 -13.86
N ALA A 359 -9.94 -10.35 -14.83
CA ALA A 359 -11.01 -11.34 -14.76
C ALA A 359 -10.81 -12.32 -13.59
N LEU A 360 -9.58 -12.83 -13.41
CA LEU A 360 -9.24 -13.72 -12.31
C LEU A 360 -9.39 -13.03 -10.94
N MET A 361 -8.89 -11.81 -10.81
CA MET A 361 -9.04 -11.02 -9.58
C MET A 361 -10.50 -10.71 -9.26
N ALA A 362 -11.32 -10.39 -10.26
CA ALA A 362 -12.76 -10.18 -10.08
C ALA A 362 -13.47 -11.46 -9.60
N ARG A 363 -13.15 -12.61 -10.19
CA ARG A 363 -13.70 -13.92 -9.77
C ARG A 363 -13.39 -14.22 -8.30
N PHE A 364 -12.18 -13.94 -7.84
CA PHE A 364 -11.76 -14.23 -6.48
C PHE A 364 -11.95 -13.06 -5.49
N ALA A 365 -12.51 -11.93 -5.94
CA ALA A 365 -12.71 -10.77 -5.09
C ALA A 365 -13.44 -11.06 -3.76
N PRO A 366 -14.52 -11.88 -3.70
CA PRO A 366 -15.16 -12.22 -2.43
C PRO A 366 -14.22 -12.95 -1.46
N PHE A 367 -13.41 -13.87 -1.97
CA PHE A 367 -12.42 -14.60 -1.17
C PHE A 367 -11.30 -13.66 -0.68
N VAL A 368 -10.77 -12.85 -1.58
CA VAL A 368 -9.72 -11.87 -1.27
C VAL A 368 -10.20 -10.88 -0.21
N ASN A 369 -11.36 -10.30 -0.39
CA ASN A 369 -11.93 -9.33 0.53
C ASN A 369 -12.19 -9.91 1.92
N ARG A 370 -12.50 -11.20 2.01
CA ARG A 370 -12.80 -11.82 3.29
C ARG A 370 -11.56 -12.39 3.99
N TYR A 371 -10.73 -13.14 3.29
CA TYR A 371 -9.64 -13.91 3.89
C TYR A 371 -8.26 -13.29 3.68
N VAL A 372 -8.01 -12.70 2.51
CA VAL A 372 -6.72 -12.04 2.22
C VAL A 372 -6.59 -10.75 3.04
N THR A 373 -7.66 -10.00 3.19
CA THR A 373 -7.70 -8.78 4.01
C THR A 373 -8.16 -9.04 5.45
N ALA A 374 -8.03 -10.27 5.96
CA ALA A 374 -8.49 -10.68 7.28
C ALA A 374 -7.99 -9.76 8.41
N LEU A 375 -8.79 -9.68 9.48
CA LEU A 375 -8.52 -8.86 10.67
C LEU A 375 -7.48 -9.54 11.56
N ALA A 376 -6.55 -8.76 12.09
CA ALA A 376 -5.73 -9.19 13.21
C ALA A 376 -6.61 -9.39 14.47
N LEU A 377 -6.36 -10.44 15.24
CA LEU A 377 -7.13 -10.79 16.44
C LEU A 377 -7.25 -9.62 17.42
N VAL A 378 -6.20 -8.81 17.58
CA VAL A 378 -6.21 -7.64 18.47
C VAL A 378 -7.31 -6.64 18.08
N ASN A 379 -7.51 -6.39 16.79
CA ASN A 379 -8.54 -5.49 16.30
C ASN A 379 -9.93 -6.13 16.39
N ALA A 380 -10.05 -7.43 16.12
CA ALA A 380 -11.30 -8.17 16.25
C ALA A 380 -11.84 -8.13 17.69
N ARG A 381 -10.99 -8.36 18.70
CA ARG A 381 -11.35 -8.22 20.12
C ARG A 381 -11.88 -6.84 20.47
N ARG A 382 -11.20 -5.78 19.99
CA ARG A 382 -11.63 -4.40 20.22
C ARG A 382 -12.99 -4.11 19.59
N LEU A 383 -13.21 -4.57 18.34
CA LEU A 383 -14.51 -4.43 17.67
C LEU A 383 -15.63 -5.16 18.42
N VAL A 384 -15.39 -6.40 18.88
CA VAL A 384 -16.36 -7.16 19.70
C VAL A 384 -16.70 -6.37 20.96
N ALA A 385 -15.70 -5.87 21.69
CA ALA A 385 -15.94 -5.05 22.89
C ALA A 385 -16.78 -3.80 22.60
N HIS A 386 -16.54 -3.11 21.48
CA HIS A 386 -17.34 -1.98 21.07
C HIS A 386 -18.77 -2.35 20.66
N CYS A 387 -18.98 -3.52 20.05
CA CYS A 387 -20.32 -4.05 19.78
C CYS A 387 -21.06 -4.36 21.09
N ASP A 388 -20.40 -4.97 22.07
CA ASP A 388 -20.96 -5.31 23.37
C ASP A 388 -21.33 -4.07 24.20
N ALA A 389 -20.53 -3.00 24.08
CA ALA A 389 -20.81 -1.69 24.66
C ALA A 389 -21.91 -0.89 23.92
N GLY A 390 -22.46 -1.40 22.82
CA GLY A 390 -23.50 -0.70 22.03
C GLY A 390 -22.98 0.50 21.23
N LEU A 391 -21.66 0.71 21.17
CA LEU A 391 -21.04 1.81 20.43
C LEU A 391 -20.87 1.49 18.94
N LEU A 392 -20.74 0.21 18.56
CA LEU A 392 -20.55 -0.24 17.20
C LEU A 392 -21.71 -1.07 16.70
N ARG A 393 -22.20 -0.73 15.51
CA ARG A 393 -23.17 -1.53 14.73
C ARG A 393 -22.62 -1.81 13.34
N VAL A 394 -22.98 -2.96 12.78
CA VAL A 394 -22.70 -3.31 11.39
C VAL A 394 -24.04 -3.50 10.68
N ALA A 395 -24.30 -2.67 9.68
CA ALA A 395 -25.52 -2.74 8.89
C ALA A 395 -25.23 -3.41 7.54
N ALA A 396 -26.03 -4.43 7.21
CA ALA A 396 -26.04 -5.01 5.88
C ALA A 396 -26.82 -4.11 4.91
N GLY A 397 -26.35 -4.03 3.68
CA GLY A 397 -26.95 -3.19 2.65
C GLY A 397 -26.41 -1.78 2.63
N TYR A 398 -26.47 -1.16 1.46
CA TYR A 398 -25.96 0.18 1.22
C TYR A 398 -27.11 1.21 1.22
N PRO A 399 -26.91 2.47 1.64
CA PRO A 399 -27.94 3.50 1.58
C PRO A 399 -28.59 3.63 0.19
N ARG A 400 -29.92 3.65 0.13
CA ARG A 400 -30.67 3.89 -1.11
C ARG A 400 -30.75 5.37 -1.48
N ALA A 401 -30.80 6.23 -0.46
CA ALA A 401 -30.82 7.67 -0.63
C ALA A 401 -30.19 8.35 0.58
N VAL A 402 -29.55 9.47 0.31
CA VAL A 402 -28.90 10.31 1.32
C VAL A 402 -29.33 11.75 1.10
N ALA A 403 -29.71 12.42 2.16
CA ALA A 403 -30.01 13.85 2.19
C ALA A 403 -29.37 14.48 3.43
N TYR A 404 -29.12 15.77 3.37
CA TYR A 404 -28.68 16.54 4.53
C TYR A 404 -29.71 17.64 4.80
N ALA A 405 -30.31 17.61 5.97
CA ALA A 405 -31.29 18.60 6.42
C ALA A 405 -31.26 18.72 7.96
N ASP A 406 -31.59 19.86 8.49
CA ASP A 406 -31.66 20.14 9.93
C ASP A 406 -30.35 19.73 10.66
N GLU A 407 -29.22 20.08 10.06
CA GLU A 407 -27.86 19.75 10.52
C GLU A 407 -27.56 18.25 10.68
N ARG A 408 -28.32 17.39 10.03
CA ARG A 408 -28.16 15.94 10.10
C ARG A 408 -28.21 15.29 8.73
N TRP A 409 -27.46 14.18 8.60
CA TRP A 409 -27.58 13.26 7.48
C TRP A 409 -28.82 12.38 7.70
N ARG A 410 -29.76 12.40 6.77
CA ARG A 410 -30.90 11.49 6.70
C ARG A 410 -30.60 10.41 5.68
N VAL A 411 -30.43 9.19 6.15
CA VAL A 411 -30.01 8.04 5.35
C VAL A 411 -31.16 7.05 5.28
N ARG A 412 -31.67 6.81 4.06
CA ARG A 412 -32.70 5.81 3.80
C ARG A 412 -32.06 4.48 3.46
N TRP A 413 -32.41 3.46 4.21
CA TRP A 413 -31.89 2.11 4.06
C TRP A 413 -32.76 1.24 3.14
N PRO A 414 -32.28 0.01 2.69
CA PRO A 414 -33.06 -0.92 1.88
C PRO A 414 -34.39 -1.35 2.49
N ASP A 415 -34.48 -1.43 3.81
CA ASP A 415 -35.70 -1.71 4.59
C ASP A 415 -36.65 -0.52 4.71
N SER A 416 -36.42 0.55 3.96
CA SER A 416 -37.12 1.83 3.99
C SER A 416 -36.99 2.63 5.29
N ALA A 417 -36.26 2.13 6.29
CA ALA A 417 -35.97 2.88 7.50
C ALA A 417 -35.11 4.10 7.18
N VAL A 418 -35.43 5.23 7.83
CA VAL A 418 -34.61 6.45 7.80
C VAL A 418 -33.87 6.56 9.12
N ARG A 419 -32.55 6.67 9.05
CA ARG A 419 -31.69 6.88 10.23
C ARG A 419 -30.91 8.16 10.08
N GLU A 420 -30.67 8.84 11.19
CA GLU A 420 -29.96 10.12 11.19
C GLU A 420 -28.55 9.96 11.76
N TYR A 421 -27.60 10.69 11.14
CA TYR A 421 -26.21 10.74 11.54
C TYR A 421 -25.71 12.18 11.57
N ASP A 422 -24.75 12.45 12.45
CA ASP A 422 -24.09 13.75 12.55
C ASP A 422 -22.98 13.90 11.49
N HIS A 423 -22.25 12.82 11.21
CA HIS A 423 -21.15 12.78 10.24
C HIS A 423 -21.18 11.51 9.39
N VAL A 424 -20.61 11.63 8.21
CA VAL A 424 -20.31 10.48 7.32
C VAL A 424 -18.80 10.42 7.10
N VAL A 425 -18.23 9.23 7.26
CA VAL A 425 -16.80 8.96 7.01
C VAL A 425 -16.69 7.94 5.91
N ASN A 426 -16.04 8.31 4.83
CA ASN A 426 -15.73 7.40 3.74
C ASN A 426 -14.52 6.52 4.09
N ALA A 427 -14.71 5.23 4.13
CA ALA A 427 -13.68 4.22 4.38
C ALA A 427 -13.71 3.11 3.31
N THR A 428 -14.15 3.43 2.09
CA THR A 428 -14.26 2.48 0.96
C THR A 428 -12.91 2.21 0.28
N GLY A 429 -11.83 2.83 0.78
CA GLY A 429 -10.48 2.66 0.28
C GLY A 429 -10.07 3.72 -0.72
N PHE A 430 -8.98 3.45 -1.43
CA PHE A 430 -8.29 4.41 -2.28
C PHE A 430 -8.13 3.87 -3.69
N HIS A 431 -8.01 4.77 -4.65
CA HIS A 431 -7.55 4.40 -5.98
C HIS A 431 -6.04 4.12 -5.96
N PRO A 432 -5.58 3.09 -6.68
CA PRO A 432 -4.16 2.92 -6.92
C PRO A 432 -3.63 4.08 -7.77
N PRO A 433 -2.32 4.34 -7.78
CA PRO A 433 -1.72 5.35 -8.64
C PRO A 433 -1.90 4.94 -10.11
N GLN A 434 -2.34 5.88 -10.92
CA GLN A 434 -2.55 5.69 -12.36
C GLN A 434 -1.75 6.76 -13.11
N PRO A 435 -0.51 6.47 -13.54
CA PRO A 435 0.23 7.36 -14.42
C PRO A 435 -0.46 7.45 -15.79
N HIS A 436 -0.36 8.63 -16.45
CA HIS A 436 -0.91 8.87 -17.78
C HIS A 436 0.19 9.36 -18.71
N TRP A 437 0.27 8.79 -19.90
CA TRP A 437 1.26 9.14 -20.91
C TRP A 437 0.67 10.07 -21.98
N ASP A 438 1.34 11.20 -22.22
CA ASP A 438 1.11 12.07 -23.36
C ASP A 438 2.26 11.92 -24.36
N GLY A 439 1.99 11.25 -25.47
CA GLY A 439 3.00 10.98 -26.50
C GLY A 439 3.50 12.23 -27.23
N ALA A 440 2.63 13.22 -27.43
CA ALA A 440 3.00 14.46 -28.09
C ALA A 440 3.92 15.33 -27.21
N ALA A 441 3.58 15.44 -25.92
CA ALA A 441 4.39 16.15 -24.94
C ALA A 441 5.58 15.32 -24.41
N ARG A 442 5.65 14.02 -24.73
CA ARG A 442 6.62 13.06 -24.17
C ARG A 442 6.68 13.15 -22.64
N THR A 443 5.50 13.19 -22.02
CA THR A 443 5.37 13.47 -20.58
C THR A 443 4.49 12.41 -19.91
N LEU A 444 5.00 11.84 -18.82
CA LEU A 444 4.28 10.93 -17.93
C LEU A 444 3.71 11.74 -16.76
N TYR A 445 2.41 11.93 -16.75
CA TYR A 445 1.71 12.64 -15.69
C TYR A 445 1.44 11.71 -14.51
N LEU A 446 1.83 12.14 -13.32
CA LEU A 446 1.55 11.48 -12.05
C LEU A 446 0.30 12.08 -11.38
N GLU A 447 -0.03 13.34 -11.71
CA GLU A 447 -1.20 14.08 -11.21
C GLU A 447 -1.84 14.91 -12.31
N ALA A 448 -3.15 15.09 -12.22
CA ALA A 448 -3.92 16.00 -13.08
C ALA A 448 -3.53 15.91 -14.57
N PRO A 449 -3.66 14.73 -15.21
CA PRO A 449 -3.28 14.58 -16.61
C PRO A 449 -4.18 15.45 -17.51
N PRO A 450 -3.65 16.01 -18.62
CA PRO A 450 -4.47 16.64 -19.63
C PRO A 450 -5.34 15.61 -20.36
N ALA A 451 -6.36 16.07 -21.08
CA ALA A 451 -7.28 15.18 -21.81
C ALA A 451 -6.58 14.38 -22.93
N SER A 452 -5.44 14.86 -23.43
CA SER A 452 -4.61 14.18 -24.44
C SER A 452 -3.86 12.95 -23.89
N ALA A 453 -3.66 12.87 -22.57
CA ALA A 453 -2.88 11.81 -21.95
C ALA A 453 -3.73 10.55 -21.72
N THR A 454 -3.17 9.39 -22.05
CA THR A 454 -3.79 8.08 -21.85
C THR A 454 -3.23 7.37 -20.62
N ALA A 455 -4.10 6.67 -19.89
CA ALA A 455 -3.68 5.90 -18.74
C ALA A 455 -2.74 4.76 -19.14
N LEU A 456 -1.65 4.57 -18.40
CA LEU A 456 -0.81 3.37 -18.55
C LEU A 456 -1.61 2.15 -18.10
N ASP A 457 -1.56 1.08 -18.88
CA ASP A 457 -2.30 -0.17 -18.63
C ASP A 457 -1.40 -1.38 -18.37
N HIS A 458 -0.09 -1.27 -18.63
CA HIS A 458 0.86 -2.35 -18.44
C HIS A 458 2.28 -1.88 -18.09
N LEU A 459 3.07 -2.79 -17.52
CA LEU A 459 4.49 -2.63 -17.22
C LEU A 459 5.29 -3.76 -17.89
N ALA A 460 6.55 -3.49 -18.16
CA ALA A 460 7.51 -4.52 -18.55
C ALA A 460 7.73 -5.55 -17.41
N ALA A 461 8.32 -6.70 -17.72
CA ALA A 461 8.55 -7.76 -16.74
C ALA A 461 9.42 -7.32 -15.55
N ASP A 462 10.35 -6.42 -15.79
CA ASP A 462 11.25 -5.81 -14.82
C ASP A 462 10.69 -4.52 -14.15
N LEU A 463 9.36 -4.34 -14.18
CA LEU A 463 8.61 -3.23 -13.58
C LEU A 463 8.86 -1.86 -14.21
N ARG A 464 9.53 -1.81 -15.36
CA ARG A 464 9.71 -0.55 -16.09
C ARG A 464 8.45 -0.10 -16.80
N VAL A 465 8.27 1.21 -16.85
CA VAL A 465 7.23 1.86 -17.64
C VAL A 465 7.49 1.60 -19.13
N ARG A 466 6.43 1.25 -19.84
CA ARG A 466 6.43 1.09 -21.28
C ARG A 466 5.43 2.09 -21.86
N THR A 467 5.92 3.09 -22.54
CA THR A 467 5.12 4.16 -23.15
C THR A 467 4.55 3.77 -24.51
N ASP A 468 5.21 2.84 -25.17
CA ASP A 468 4.80 2.20 -26.42
C ASP A 468 5.02 0.69 -26.30
N PRO A 469 4.05 -0.19 -26.68
CA PRO A 469 4.19 -1.64 -26.64
C PRO A 469 5.37 -2.18 -27.47
N THR A 470 5.77 -1.45 -28.52
CA THR A 470 6.84 -1.87 -29.45
C THR A 470 8.21 -1.29 -29.09
N ALA A 471 8.24 -0.21 -28.31
CA ALA A 471 9.49 0.43 -27.90
C ALA A 471 10.15 -0.26 -26.69
N ALA A 472 11.45 -0.03 -26.51
CA ALA A 472 12.15 -0.42 -25.30
C ALA A 472 11.54 0.27 -24.08
N PRO A 473 11.43 -0.43 -22.91
CA PRO A 473 10.92 0.19 -21.70
C PRO A 473 11.81 1.35 -21.25
N GLU A 474 11.18 2.38 -20.69
CA GLU A 474 11.87 3.54 -20.12
C GLU A 474 12.66 3.15 -18.86
N ARG A 475 13.68 3.92 -18.51
CA ARG A 475 14.41 3.75 -17.23
C ARG A 475 13.63 4.39 -16.08
N VAL A 476 12.35 4.07 -16.03
CA VAL A 476 11.36 4.51 -15.03
C VAL A 476 10.68 3.27 -14.47
N TRP A 477 10.91 2.97 -13.21
CA TRP A 477 10.33 1.80 -12.53
C TRP A 477 9.15 2.19 -11.65
N LEU A 478 8.17 1.31 -11.52
CA LEU A 478 7.16 1.38 -10.47
C LEU A 478 7.49 0.37 -9.37
N VAL A 479 7.37 0.79 -8.09
CA VAL A 479 7.54 -0.07 -6.93
C VAL A 479 6.37 0.11 -5.97
N GLY A 480 5.90 -0.98 -5.38
CA GLY A 480 4.76 -0.99 -4.47
C GLY A 480 3.42 -0.90 -5.18
N VAL A 481 2.49 -0.10 -4.66
CA VAL A 481 1.09 -0.07 -5.16
C VAL A 481 0.99 0.22 -6.65
N GLY A 482 1.92 1.01 -7.21
CA GLY A 482 1.95 1.31 -8.64
C GLY A 482 2.11 0.08 -9.55
N THR A 483 2.65 -1.01 -9.03
CA THR A 483 2.82 -2.25 -9.79
C THR A 483 1.52 -3.06 -9.98
N HIS A 484 0.38 -2.56 -9.47
CA HIS A 484 -0.95 -3.17 -9.69
C HIS A 484 -1.29 -3.34 -11.18
N LEU A 485 -0.67 -2.54 -12.06
CA LEU A 485 -0.78 -2.68 -13.52
C LEU A 485 -0.29 -4.06 -14.02
N ARG A 486 0.56 -4.73 -13.25
CA ARG A 486 1.12 -6.05 -13.59
C ARG A 486 0.97 -7.09 -12.49
N ILE A 487 1.07 -6.70 -11.21
CA ILE A 487 1.22 -7.59 -10.07
C ILE A 487 -0.03 -7.49 -9.18
N PRO A 488 -0.75 -8.59 -8.88
CA PRO A 488 -1.80 -8.60 -7.88
C PRO A 488 -1.19 -8.39 -6.48
N PHE A 489 -1.98 -7.92 -5.51
CA PHE A 489 -1.52 -7.69 -4.13
C PHE A 489 -0.28 -6.79 -4.01
N ALA A 490 -0.16 -5.80 -4.88
CA ALA A 490 0.98 -4.89 -4.97
C ALA A 490 1.29 -4.10 -3.69
N ASN A 491 0.37 -4.09 -2.71
CA ASN A 491 0.50 -3.40 -1.43
C ASN A 491 1.11 -4.27 -0.30
N HIS A 492 1.42 -5.55 -0.53
CA HIS A 492 2.08 -6.40 0.46
C HIS A 492 3.55 -6.02 0.62
N LEU A 493 3.95 -5.68 1.85
CA LEU A 493 5.28 -5.11 2.11
C LEU A 493 6.43 -6.04 1.68
N HIS A 494 6.36 -7.35 1.96
CA HIS A 494 7.41 -8.29 1.56
C HIS A 494 7.60 -8.34 0.03
N ASN A 495 6.50 -8.23 -0.73
CA ASN A 495 6.56 -8.14 -2.19
C ASN A 495 7.16 -6.81 -2.65
N VAL A 496 6.79 -5.70 -2.00
CA VAL A 496 7.38 -4.37 -2.26
C VAL A 496 8.90 -4.40 -2.05
N VAL A 497 9.35 -5.09 -1.01
CA VAL A 497 10.78 -5.22 -0.68
C VAL A 497 11.54 -6.06 -1.71
N ARG A 498 10.94 -7.14 -2.24
CA ARG A 498 11.51 -7.92 -3.35
C ARG A 498 11.63 -7.09 -4.63
N GLN A 499 10.58 -6.34 -4.99
CA GLN A 499 10.62 -5.40 -6.11
C GLN A 499 11.74 -4.36 -5.94
N ALA A 500 11.89 -3.82 -4.72
CA ALA A 500 12.93 -2.85 -4.42
C ALA A 500 14.36 -3.43 -4.55
N ASP A 501 14.60 -4.68 -4.15
CA ASP A 501 15.91 -5.37 -4.33
C ASP A 501 16.20 -5.62 -5.82
N GLU A 502 15.19 -6.02 -6.60
CA GLU A 502 15.30 -6.21 -8.06
C GLU A 502 15.63 -4.88 -8.76
N VAL A 503 14.86 -3.82 -8.47
CA VAL A 503 15.09 -2.48 -9.04
C VAL A 503 16.47 -1.94 -8.64
N ALA A 504 16.90 -2.12 -7.38
CA ALA A 504 18.23 -1.74 -6.95
C ALA A 504 19.34 -2.45 -7.77
N GLY A 505 19.13 -3.73 -8.09
CA GLY A 505 20.01 -4.47 -8.99
C GLY A 505 20.07 -3.87 -10.40
N HIS A 506 18.93 -3.43 -10.95
CA HIS A 506 18.89 -2.77 -12.27
C HIS A 506 19.57 -1.39 -12.25
N LEU A 507 19.41 -0.61 -11.18
CA LEU A 507 20.05 0.69 -11.03
C LEU A 507 21.59 0.62 -10.99
N LEU A 508 22.17 -0.51 -10.60
CA LEU A 508 23.63 -0.69 -10.58
C LEU A 508 24.22 -1.23 -11.89
N ARG A 509 23.38 -1.75 -12.80
CA ARG A 509 23.85 -2.22 -14.10
C ARG A 509 24.16 -1.03 -15.01
N PRO A 510 25.22 -1.09 -15.83
CA PRO A 510 25.42 -0.09 -16.86
C PRO A 510 24.21 -0.05 -17.80
N PRO A 511 23.88 1.10 -18.40
CA PRO A 511 22.90 1.12 -19.49
C PRO A 511 23.35 0.13 -20.57
N ASN A 512 22.41 -0.65 -21.10
CA ASN A 512 22.70 -1.41 -22.31
C ASN A 512 23.11 -0.42 -23.42
N PRO A 513 24.17 -0.71 -24.17
CA PRO A 513 24.61 0.14 -25.28
C PRO A 513 23.51 0.33 -26.32
#